data_650f8592a34bbf528066caf780fecd9c
#
_entry.id   650f8592a34bbf528066caf780fecd9c
#
_cell.length_a   1.000
_cell.length_b   1.000
_cell.length_c   1.000
_cell.angle_alpha   90.00
_cell.angle_beta   90.00
_cell.angle_gamma   90.00
#
_symmetry.space_group_name_H-M   'P 1'
#
loop_
_entity.id
_entity.type
_entity.pdbx_description
1 polymer ?
#
loop_
_entity_poly.entity_id
_entity_poly.type
_entity_poly.pdbx_seq_one_letter_code
_entity_poly.pdbx_strand_id
1 'polypeptide(L)'
;VLASGTGARIVTSHDDICLIEFQVPAGQDFKLAHKDIDTILKRAQVRPLAVGVHNDRQLLQFCYTAEVADSALKILDEAGLPGELRLRQGLALVAMVGAGVTRNPLHCHRFWQQLKGQPVEFTWQSEEGISLVAVLRKGPTESLIQGLHTSLFRAEKRIGLVLFGKGNIGSRWLELFAREQVTLSARTGFEFILAGVVDSRRSLLNYEGLDASRALAFFNDEAVEQDEESLFLWMRAHPYDDLVVLDVTASEQLADQYLDFASHGFHVISANKLAGASSTDKYRQIHDAFEKTGRHWLYNATVGAGLPVNHTVRDLIESGDSILALSGIFSGTLSWLFLQFDGTVPFTDLVDQAWQQGLTEPDPRVDLSGKDVMRKLVILAREAGYDIEPGAVRVESLVPAGCEEGSIDHFFENGDELNEQMLQRLEAANEMGWCCAMWRVSRPTVKRVWGLRRCVLNILWRRCCRAITSLQSKAAGTAITHW
;
A
#
# COMPACT_ATOMS: atom_id res chain seq x y z
N VAL A 1 11.89 -29.65 22.51
CA VAL A 1 10.47 -29.22 22.45
C VAL A 1 10.20 -28.87 21.00
N LEU A 2 9.61 -29.81 20.25
CA LEU A 2 9.16 -29.56 18.89
C LEU A 2 7.98 -28.58 18.98
N ALA A 3 8.15 -27.38 18.44
CA ALA A 3 7.06 -26.43 18.32
C ALA A 3 5.92 -27.09 17.52
N SER A 4 4.76 -27.22 18.15
CA SER A 4 3.52 -27.73 17.58
C SER A 4 2.89 -26.69 16.64
N GLY A 5 3.64 -26.21 15.65
CA GLY A 5 3.17 -25.25 14.67
C GLY A 5 2.36 -25.94 13.58
N THR A 6 1.20 -25.37 13.23
CA THR A 6 0.48 -25.72 12.01
C THR A 6 1.21 -25.19 10.80
N GLY A 7 1.30 -25.96 9.71
CA GLY A 7 1.89 -25.52 8.46
C GLY A 7 2.63 -26.61 7.69
N ALA A 8 3.25 -26.24 6.58
CA ALA A 8 4.00 -27.16 5.74
C ALA A 8 5.21 -27.75 6.47
N ARG A 9 5.39 -29.04 6.30
CA ARG A 9 6.55 -29.79 6.79
C ARG A 9 7.32 -30.46 5.69
N ILE A 10 6.65 -30.75 4.60
CA ILE A 10 7.20 -31.42 3.44
C ILE A 10 6.66 -30.74 2.19
N VAL A 11 7.55 -30.54 1.21
CA VAL A 11 7.19 -30.27 -0.18
C VAL A 11 7.61 -31.51 -0.97
N THR A 12 6.71 -32.02 -1.78
CA THR A 12 6.96 -33.18 -2.63
C THR A 12 6.41 -32.95 -4.02
N SER A 13 7.03 -33.59 -4.99
CA SER A 13 6.54 -33.64 -6.38
C SER A 13 6.55 -35.06 -6.88
N HIS A 14 5.69 -35.30 -7.82
CA HIS A 14 5.62 -36.59 -8.50
C HIS A 14 5.43 -36.33 -9.99
N ASP A 15 6.33 -36.85 -10.79
CA ASP A 15 6.21 -36.87 -12.24
C ASP A 15 5.44 -38.13 -12.68
N ASP A 16 5.07 -38.20 -13.95
CA ASP A 16 4.32 -39.32 -14.54
C ASP A 16 2.98 -39.60 -13.84
N ILE A 17 2.25 -38.53 -13.54
CA ILE A 17 0.88 -38.61 -13.05
C ILE A 17 -0.06 -38.85 -14.20
N CYS A 18 -0.97 -39.78 -13.96
CA CYS A 18 -2.10 -40.08 -14.82
C CYS A 18 -3.41 -39.53 -14.22
N LEU A 19 -4.23 -38.95 -15.07
CA LEU A 19 -5.53 -38.39 -14.72
C LEU A 19 -6.62 -39.21 -15.36
N ILE A 20 -7.44 -39.85 -14.53
CA ILE A 20 -8.69 -40.50 -14.98
C ILE A 20 -9.81 -39.48 -14.87
N GLU A 21 -10.39 -39.13 -16.00
CA GLU A 21 -11.54 -38.21 -16.11
C GLU A 21 -12.82 -39.02 -16.29
N PHE A 22 -13.84 -38.75 -15.46
CA PHE A 22 -15.13 -39.32 -15.58
C PHE A 22 -16.19 -38.25 -15.86
N GLN A 23 -16.73 -38.28 -17.07
CA GLN A 23 -17.77 -37.34 -17.49
C GLN A 23 -19.14 -37.92 -17.12
N VAL A 24 -19.81 -37.26 -16.17
CA VAL A 24 -21.18 -37.65 -15.76
C VAL A 24 -22.17 -37.15 -16.81
N PRO A 25 -23.08 -38.01 -17.32
CA PRO A 25 -24.07 -37.61 -18.32
C PRO A 25 -25.07 -36.56 -17.78
N ALA A 26 -25.54 -35.71 -18.68
CA ALA A 26 -26.57 -34.74 -18.37
C ALA A 26 -27.85 -35.43 -17.86
N GLY A 27 -28.40 -34.95 -16.75
CA GLY A 27 -29.62 -35.52 -16.13
C GLY A 27 -29.36 -36.58 -15.04
N GLN A 28 -28.10 -36.94 -14.80
CA GLN A 28 -27.72 -37.77 -13.65
C GLN A 28 -27.35 -36.91 -12.43
N ASP A 29 -27.58 -37.48 -11.23
CA ASP A 29 -27.13 -36.82 -9.98
C ASP A 29 -25.63 -36.94 -9.84
N PHE A 30 -24.94 -35.82 -10.07
CA PHE A 30 -23.51 -35.71 -10.00
C PHE A 30 -22.92 -36.08 -8.62
N LYS A 31 -23.63 -35.71 -7.54
CA LYS A 31 -23.19 -36.06 -6.17
C LYS A 31 -23.31 -37.56 -5.91
N LEU A 32 -24.34 -38.21 -6.45
CA LEU A 32 -24.51 -39.65 -6.33
C LEU A 32 -23.40 -40.38 -7.12
N ALA A 33 -23.16 -39.98 -8.36
CA ALA A 33 -22.07 -40.52 -9.19
C ALA A 33 -20.71 -40.42 -8.50
N HIS A 34 -20.42 -39.26 -7.90
CA HIS A 34 -19.16 -39.07 -7.15
C HIS A 34 -19.08 -40.03 -5.95
N LYS A 35 -20.16 -40.16 -5.18
CA LYS A 35 -20.21 -41.07 -4.03
C LYS A 35 -20.07 -42.54 -4.42
N ASP A 36 -20.68 -42.94 -5.52
CA ASP A 36 -20.59 -44.33 -6.03
C ASP A 36 -19.17 -44.65 -6.46
N ILE A 37 -18.54 -43.76 -7.23
CA ILE A 37 -17.11 -43.89 -7.62
C ILE A 37 -16.19 -43.96 -6.40
N ASP A 38 -16.35 -43.07 -5.45
CA ASP A 38 -15.54 -43.07 -4.20
C ASP A 38 -15.74 -44.40 -3.42
N THR A 39 -16.96 -44.92 -3.38
CA THR A 39 -17.24 -46.18 -2.74
C THR A 39 -16.56 -47.38 -3.45
N ILE A 40 -16.59 -47.38 -4.77
CA ILE A 40 -15.96 -48.43 -5.60
C ILE A 40 -14.43 -48.39 -5.39
N LEU A 41 -13.82 -47.24 -5.51
CA LEU A 41 -12.37 -47.07 -5.34
C LEU A 41 -11.92 -47.44 -3.91
N LYS A 42 -12.69 -47.05 -2.88
CA LYS A 42 -12.39 -47.43 -1.49
C LYS A 42 -12.47 -48.92 -1.24
N ARG A 43 -13.49 -49.62 -1.82
CA ARG A 43 -13.61 -51.06 -1.71
C ARG A 43 -12.47 -51.79 -2.40
N ALA A 44 -12.01 -51.28 -3.53
CA ALA A 44 -10.87 -51.83 -4.25
C ALA A 44 -9.49 -51.43 -3.61
N GLN A 45 -9.49 -50.63 -2.56
CA GLN A 45 -8.29 -50.09 -1.90
C GLN A 45 -7.40 -49.23 -2.83
N VAL A 46 -7.97 -48.67 -3.88
CA VAL A 46 -7.28 -47.83 -4.85
C VAL A 46 -7.63 -46.36 -4.55
N ARG A 47 -6.73 -45.69 -3.83
CA ARG A 47 -6.94 -44.29 -3.42
C ARG A 47 -6.24 -43.31 -4.39
N PRO A 48 -6.95 -42.31 -4.90
CA PRO A 48 -6.33 -41.27 -5.70
C PRO A 48 -5.47 -40.38 -4.86
N LEU A 49 -4.41 -39.84 -5.48
CA LEU A 49 -3.51 -38.86 -4.89
C LEU A 49 -4.17 -37.48 -4.73
N ALA A 50 -5.06 -37.14 -5.66
CA ALA A 50 -5.85 -35.93 -5.65
C ALA A 50 -7.18 -36.15 -6.44
N VAL A 51 -8.21 -35.40 -6.07
CA VAL A 51 -9.54 -35.48 -6.70
C VAL A 51 -9.97 -34.09 -7.15
N GLY A 52 -10.26 -33.94 -8.43
CA GLY A 52 -10.89 -32.73 -9.00
C GLY A 52 -12.40 -32.92 -9.13
N VAL A 53 -13.18 -31.97 -8.65
CA VAL A 53 -14.66 -32.02 -8.72
C VAL A 53 -15.15 -30.74 -9.39
N HIS A 54 -15.65 -30.85 -10.61
CA HIS A 54 -16.11 -29.75 -11.43
C HIS A 54 -17.61 -29.85 -11.68
N ASN A 55 -18.40 -29.29 -10.77
CA ASN A 55 -19.85 -29.32 -10.83
C ASN A 55 -20.45 -28.68 -12.07
N ASP A 56 -19.82 -27.57 -12.53
CA ASP A 56 -20.21 -26.79 -13.72
C ASP A 56 -20.06 -27.60 -15.02
N ARG A 57 -19.09 -28.51 -15.05
CA ARG A 57 -18.77 -29.37 -16.20
C ARG A 57 -19.25 -30.81 -16.03
N GLN A 58 -19.85 -31.16 -14.91
CA GLN A 58 -20.22 -32.53 -14.56
C GLN A 58 -19.05 -33.52 -14.70
N LEU A 59 -17.82 -33.07 -14.33
CA LEU A 59 -16.57 -33.79 -14.53
C LEU A 59 -15.91 -34.12 -13.19
N LEU A 60 -15.56 -35.40 -13.02
CA LEU A 60 -14.72 -35.88 -11.92
C LEU A 60 -13.35 -36.26 -12.44
N GLN A 61 -12.32 -35.91 -11.70
CA GLN A 61 -10.93 -36.16 -12.07
C GLN A 61 -10.20 -36.83 -10.91
N PHE A 62 -9.52 -37.93 -11.18
CA PHE A 62 -8.80 -38.73 -10.18
C PHE A 62 -7.36 -38.90 -10.59
N CYS A 63 -6.42 -38.43 -9.77
CA CYS A 63 -5.00 -38.54 -10.03
C CYS A 63 -4.42 -39.79 -9.43
N TYR A 64 -3.62 -40.49 -10.23
CA TYR A 64 -2.86 -41.67 -9.84
C TYR A 64 -1.42 -41.61 -10.35
N THR A 65 -0.53 -42.39 -9.75
CA THR A 65 0.75 -42.71 -10.40
C THR A 65 0.48 -43.61 -11.62
N ALA A 66 1.39 -43.63 -12.59
CA ALA A 66 1.26 -44.44 -13.78
C ALA A 66 1.08 -45.94 -13.45
N GLU A 67 1.74 -46.43 -12.40
CA GLU A 67 1.68 -47.81 -11.94
C GLU A 67 0.27 -48.26 -11.49
N VAL A 68 -0.51 -47.31 -10.93
CA VAL A 68 -1.86 -47.60 -10.36
C VAL A 68 -2.98 -47.23 -11.31
N ALA A 69 -2.73 -46.33 -12.26
CA ALA A 69 -3.75 -45.76 -13.13
C ALA A 69 -4.48 -46.80 -13.97
N ASP A 70 -3.78 -47.76 -14.55
CA ASP A 70 -4.37 -48.80 -15.38
C ASP A 70 -5.32 -49.73 -14.57
N SER A 71 -4.94 -50.04 -13.33
CA SER A 71 -5.73 -50.81 -12.42
C SER A 71 -7.00 -50.03 -11.98
N ALA A 72 -6.85 -48.73 -11.68
CA ALA A 72 -7.97 -47.88 -11.31
C ALA A 72 -8.95 -47.69 -12.48
N LEU A 73 -8.43 -47.47 -13.67
CA LEU A 73 -9.26 -47.36 -14.90
C LEU A 73 -10.08 -48.63 -15.15
N LYS A 74 -9.44 -49.79 -15.06
CA LYS A 74 -10.11 -51.09 -15.23
C LYS A 74 -11.24 -51.31 -14.20
N ILE A 75 -10.99 -50.98 -12.94
CA ILE A 75 -12.00 -51.11 -11.88
C ILE A 75 -13.21 -50.21 -12.15
N LEU A 76 -12.96 -48.96 -12.62
CA LEU A 76 -14.05 -48.03 -12.94
C LEU A 76 -14.83 -48.43 -14.20
N ASP A 77 -14.16 -49.00 -15.19
CA ASP A 77 -14.77 -49.49 -16.43
C ASP A 77 -15.64 -50.74 -16.14
N GLU A 78 -15.11 -51.70 -15.37
CA GLU A 78 -15.85 -52.91 -14.94
C GLU A 78 -17.06 -52.59 -14.05
N ALA A 79 -17.08 -51.46 -13.37
CA ALA A 79 -18.20 -51.04 -12.54
C ALA A 79 -19.43 -50.61 -13.37
N GLY A 80 -19.27 -50.36 -14.67
CA GLY A 80 -20.35 -50.10 -15.61
C GLY A 80 -21.18 -48.85 -15.28
N LEU A 81 -20.57 -47.85 -14.60
CA LEU A 81 -21.24 -46.59 -14.29
C LEU A 81 -21.58 -45.85 -15.59
N PRO A 82 -22.77 -45.26 -15.66
CA PRO A 82 -23.13 -44.45 -16.82
C PRO A 82 -22.30 -43.17 -16.88
N GLY A 83 -21.44 -43.08 -17.87
CA GLY A 83 -20.50 -41.96 -18.06
C GLY A 83 -19.39 -42.31 -19.05
N GLU A 84 -18.56 -41.34 -19.34
CA GLU A 84 -17.40 -41.52 -20.24
C GLU A 84 -16.13 -41.44 -19.43
N LEU A 85 -15.29 -42.47 -19.54
CA LEU A 85 -13.96 -42.52 -18.95
C LEU A 85 -12.90 -42.13 -19.95
N ARG A 86 -11.98 -41.25 -19.55
CA ARG A 86 -10.80 -40.87 -20.34
C ARG A 86 -9.57 -40.93 -19.47
N LEU A 87 -8.45 -41.40 -20.02
CA LEU A 87 -7.16 -41.43 -19.40
C LEU A 87 -6.26 -40.37 -20.05
N ARG A 88 -5.71 -39.50 -19.24
CA ARG A 88 -4.65 -38.54 -19.67
C ARG A 88 -3.37 -38.86 -18.92
N GLN A 89 -2.26 -38.86 -19.62
CA GLN A 89 -0.93 -39.16 -19.06
C GLN A 89 0.02 -37.97 -19.20
N GLY A 90 1.18 -38.04 -18.57
CA GLY A 90 2.22 -37.04 -18.70
C GLY A 90 1.97 -35.77 -17.90
N LEU A 91 1.18 -35.87 -16.82
CA LEU A 91 1.01 -34.77 -15.85
C LEU A 91 2.00 -34.93 -14.70
N ALA A 92 2.08 -33.90 -13.87
CA ALA A 92 2.86 -33.90 -12.65
C ALA A 92 2.04 -33.36 -11.48
N LEU A 93 2.47 -33.69 -10.28
CA LEU A 93 1.83 -33.27 -9.05
C LEU A 93 2.87 -32.59 -8.16
N VAL A 94 2.50 -31.47 -7.57
CA VAL A 94 3.27 -30.79 -6.54
C VAL A 94 2.37 -30.63 -5.31
N ALA A 95 2.89 -31.01 -4.15
CA ALA A 95 2.13 -30.95 -2.90
C ALA A 95 2.96 -30.35 -1.77
N MET A 96 2.29 -29.58 -0.90
CA MET A 96 2.80 -29.29 0.43
C MET A 96 1.98 -30.05 1.47
N VAL A 97 2.68 -30.67 2.42
CA VAL A 97 2.10 -31.55 3.43
C VAL A 97 2.52 -31.09 4.82
N GLY A 98 1.57 -31.09 5.76
CA GLY A 98 1.82 -30.77 7.16
C GLY A 98 0.53 -30.56 7.95
N ALA A 99 0.60 -30.66 9.27
CA ALA A 99 -0.58 -30.52 10.13
C ALA A 99 -1.21 -29.11 9.98
N GLY A 100 -2.49 -29.09 9.57
CA GLY A 100 -3.24 -27.84 9.40
C GLY A 100 -2.68 -26.91 8.30
N VAL A 101 -1.97 -27.46 7.32
CA VAL A 101 -1.30 -26.67 6.27
C VAL A 101 -2.27 -25.80 5.47
N THR A 102 -3.48 -26.31 5.21
CA THR A 102 -4.53 -25.56 4.48
C THR A 102 -5.13 -24.41 5.30
N ARG A 103 -4.86 -24.38 6.61
CA ARG A 103 -5.31 -23.31 7.53
C ARG A 103 -4.19 -22.34 7.88
N ASN A 104 -3.00 -22.51 7.31
CA ASN A 104 -1.90 -21.57 7.47
C ASN A 104 -1.86 -20.58 6.29
N PRO A 105 -2.34 -19.32 6.45
CA PRO A 105 -2.48 -18.39 5.34
C PRO A 105 -1.15 -18.06 4.66
N LEU A 106 -0.07 -17.96 5.45
CA LEU A 106 1.26 -17.63 4.93
C LEU A 106 1.79 -18.76 4.03
N HIS A 107 1.69 -20.02 4.49
CA HIS A 107 2.15 -21.15 3.68
C HIS A 107 1.29 -21.36 2.43
N CYS A 108 -0.04 -21.18 2.53
CA CYS A 108 -0.92 -21.20 1.36
C CYS A 108 -0.53 -20.11 0.37
N HIS A 109 -0.34 -18.86 0.85
CA HIS A 109 0.07 -17.74 0.00
C HIS A 109 1.41 -18.03 -0.70
N ARG A 110 2.42 -18.47 0.02
CA ARG A 110 3.74 -18.81 -0.53
C ARG A 110 3.67 -19.95 -1.57
N PHE A 111 2.83 -20.95 -1.33
CA PHE A 111 2.59 -22.03 -2.28
C PHE A 111 2.00 -21.53 -3.59
N TRP A 112 0.95 -20.69 -3.52
CA TRP A 112 0.31 -20.12 -4.71
C TRP A 112 1.20 -19.13 -5.46
N GLN A 113 2.00 -18.37 -4.76
CA GLN A 113 2.97 -17.44 -5.37
C GLN A 113 3.98 -18.19 -6.25
N GLN A 114 4.50 -19.29 -5.78
CA GLN A 114 5.46 -20.10 -6.55
C GLN A 114 4.82 -20.80 -7.75
N LEU A 115 3.52 -21.07 -7.70
CA LEU A 115 2.77 -21.67 -8.81
C LEU A 115 2.29 -20.65 -9.84
N LYS A 116 2.49 -19.36 -9.61
CA LYS A 116 2.08 -18.30 -10.54
C LYS A 116 2.78 -18.48 -11.88
N GLY A 117 1.99 -18.52 -12.98
CA GLY A 117 2.50 -18.74 -14.34
C GLY A 117 2.76 -20.22 -14.69
N GLN A 118 2.58 -21.15 -13.76
CA GLN A 118 2.65 -22.58 -14.05
C GLN A 118 1.34 -23.07 -14.69
N PRO A 119 1.40 -24.08 -15.58
CA PRO A 119 0.22 -24.61 -16.25
C PRO A 119 -0.57 -25.55 -15.32
N VAL A 120 -1.23 -24.98 -14.30
CA VAL A 120 -2.03 -25.74 -13.34
C VAL A 120 -3.30 -26.28 -14.01
N GLU A 121 -3.54 -27.58 -13.87
CA GLU A 121 -4.78 -28.26 -14.34
C GLU A 121 -5.90 -28.08 -13.33
N PHE A 122 -5.68 -28.48 -12.09
CA PHE A 122 -6.54 -28.23 -10.97
C PHE A 122 -5.78 -28.29 -9.64
N THR A 123 -6.45 -27.94 -8.57
CA THR A 123 -5.92 -27.94 -7.21
C THR A 123 -6.84 -28.74 -6.30
N TRP A 124 -6.26 -29.38 -5.30
CA TRP A 124 -6.98 -30.19 -4.34
C TRP A 124 -6.42 -30.00 -2.93
N GLN A 125 -7.29 -30.12 -1.95
CA GLN A 125 -6.89 -30.16 -0.54
C GLN A 125 -7.53 -31.37 0.15
N SER A 126 -6.78 -32.00 1.06
CA SER A 126 -7.32 -33.10 1.82
C SER A 126 -8.40 -32.65 2.81
N GLU A 127 -9.37 -33.51 3.09
CA GLU A 127 -10.45 -33.23 4.04
C GLU A 127 -9.93 -32.91 5.45
N GLU A 128 -8.87 -33.57 5.86
CA GLU A 128 -8.21 -33.33 7.16
C GLU A 128 -7.36 -32.04 7.17
N GLY A 129 -7.21 -31.39 6.02
CA GLY A 129 -6.41 -30.15 5.91
C GLY A 129 -4.90 -30.34 6.08
N ILE A 130 -4.40 -31.56 5.82
CA ILE A 130 -2.98 -31.94 5.95
C ILE A 130 -2.19 -31.83 4.65
N SER A 131 -2.84 -31.69 3.51
CA SER A 131 -2.18 -31.50 2.22
C SER A 131 -2.91 -30.51 1.31
N LEU A 132 -2.11 -29.73 0.57
CA LEU A 132 -2.54 -28.89 -0.52
C LEU A 132 -1.75 -29.30 -1.76
N VAL A 133 -2.45 -29.61 -2.84
CA VAL A 133 -1.92 -30.22 -4.04
C VAL A 133 -2.27 -29.37 -5.26
N ALA A 134 -1.31 -29.24 -6.17
CA ALA A 134 -1.52 -28.72 -7.52
C ALA A 134 -1.11 -29.77 -8.55
N VAL A 135 -2.00 -30.06 -9.49
CA VAL A 135 -1.72 -30.92 -10.63
C VAL A 135 -1.35 -30.04 -11.82
N LEU A 136 -0.20 -30.34 -12.44
CA LEU A 136 0.39 -29.54 -13.51
C LEU A 136 0.35 -30.32 -14.82
N ARG A 137 0.14 -29.60 -15.93
CA ARG A 137 0.17 -30.19 -17.29
C ARG A 137 1.58 -30.56 -17.76
N LYS A 138 2.57 -30.09 -17.05
CA LYS A 138 4.00 -30.31 -17.32
C LYS A 138 4.69 -30.62 -16.01
N GLY A 139 5.75 -31.45 -16.05
CA GLY A 139 6.60 -31.72 -14.90
C GLY A 139 7.12 -30.42 -14.27
N PRO A 140 7.20 -30.36 -12.94
CA PRO A 140 7.76 -29.18 -12.26
C PRO A 140 9.25 -29.05 -12.62
N THR A 141 9.68 -27.82 -12.83
CA THR A 141 11.10 -27.55 -12.97
C THR A 141 11.78 -27.66 -11.61
N GLU A 142 13.05 -28.04 -11.59
CA GLU A 142 13.84 -28.09 -10.36
C GLU A 142 13.80 -26.72 -9.62
N SER A 143 13.83 -25.61 -10.37
CA SER A 143 13.71 -24.27 -9.83
C SER A 143 12.39 -24.02 -9.10
N LEU A 144 11.26 -24.58 -9.58
CA LEU A 144 9.97 -24.49 -8.89
C LEU A 144 9.99 -25.22 -7.53
N ILE A 145 10.55 -26.43 -7.50
CA ILE A 145 10.62 -27.21 -6.25
C ILE A 145 11.57 -26.56 -5.25
N GLN A 146 12.73 -26.08 -5.68
CA GLN A 146 13.65 -25.32 -4.85
C GLN A 146 13.01 -24.01 -4.35
N GLY A 147 12.32 -23.30 -5.22
CA GLY A 147 11.59 -22.07 -4.86
C GLY A 147 10.51 -22.33 -3.80
N LEU A 148 9.71 -23.39 -3.97
CA LEU A 148 8.72 -23.83 -2.99
C LEU A 148 9.36 -24.19 -1.65
N HIS A 149 10.42 -24.99 -1.68
CA HIS A 149 11.12 -25.40 -0.46
C HIS A 149 11.69 -24.18 0.28
N THR A 150 12.42 -23.32 -0.43
CA THR A 150 13.00 -22.10 0.15
C THR A 150 11.92 -21.18 0.71
N SER A 151 10.84 -20.93 -0.03
CA SER A 151 9.81 -20.00 0.41
C SER A 151 8.99 -20.53 1.59
N LEU A 152 8.68 -21.83 1.62
CA LEU A 152 7.85 -22.44 2.66
C LEU A 152 8.59 -22.66 3.99
N PHE A 153 9.89 -22.91 3.94
CA PHE A 153 10.68 -23.28 5.14
C PHE A 153 11.60 -22.18 5.65
N ARG A 154 11.65 -21.01 4.98
CA ARG A 154 12.38 -19.88 5.55
C ARG A 154 11.69 -19.34 6.81
N ALA A 155 12.48 -18.95 7.79
CA ALA A 155 11.99 -18.45 9.07
C ALA A 155 11.40 -17.04 8.96
N GLU A 156 11.97 -16.18 8.08
CA GLU A 156 11.64 -14.77 7.97
C GLU A 156 10.71 -14.49 6.78
N LYS A 157 9.75 -13.59 6.99
CA LYS A 157 8.90 -13.04 5.93
C LYS A 157 9.69 -12.02 5.13
N ARG A 158 9.70 -12.15 3.79
CA ARG A 158 10.39 -11.22 2.88
C ARG A 158 9.44 -10.13 2.40
N ILE A 159 9.87 -8.89 2.58
CA ILE A 159 9.11 -7.70 2.16
C ILE A 159 9.94 -6.94 1.12
N GLY A 160 9.43 -6.89 -0.12
CA GLY A 160 10.02 -6.10 -1.18
C GLY A 160 9.60 -4.63 -1.06
N LEU A 161 10.55 -3.72 -1.25
CA LEU A 161 10.34 -2.27 -1.20
C LEU A 161 10.67 -1.69 -2.57
N VAL A 162 9.74 -0.93 -3.15
CA VAL A 162 9.95 -0.16 -4.39
C VAL A 162 9.80 1.31 -4.07
N LEU A 163 10.88 2.07 -4.17
CA LEU A 163 10.94 3.49 -3.89
C LEU A 163 10.64 4.30 -5.14
N PHE A 164 9.56 5.07 -5.13
CA PHE A 164 9.23 6.06 -6.12
C PHE A 164 9.65 7.45 -5.65
N GLY A 165 10.58 8.06 -6.36
CA GLY A 165 11.15 9.36 -6.07
C GLY A 165 12.52 9.28 -5.38
N LYS A 166 13.54 9.81 -6.07
CA LYS A 166 14.94 9.85 -5.60
C LYS A 166 15.42 11.27 -5.23
N GLY A 167 14.48 12.19 -5.05
CA GLY A 167 14.75 13.55 -4.58
C GLY A 167 15.20 13.57 -3.12
N ASN A 168 15.14 14.74 -2.47
CA ASN A 168 15.64 14.94 -1.09
C ASN A 168 15.09 13.91 -0.09
N ILE A 169 13.77 13.62 -0.14
CA ILE A 169 13.15 12.65 0.78
C ILE A 169 13.62 11.24 0.46
N GLY A 170 13.59 10.84 -0.82
CA GLY A 170 14.00 9.51 -1.24
C GLY A 170 15.46 9.22 -0.96
N SER A 171 16.36 10.15 -1.25
CA SER A 171 17.79 10.03 -0.94
C SER A 171 18.02 9.86 0.56
N ARG A 172 17.35 10.66 1.38
CA ARG A 172 17.47 10.57 2.83
C ARG A 172 16.89 9.29 3.38
N TRP A 173 15.79 8.80 2.79
CA TRP A 173 15.21 7.51 3.15
C TRP A 173 16.19 6.35 2.85
N LEU A 174 16.83 6.36 1.68
CA LEU A 174 17.85 5.35 1.32
C LEU A 174 19.01 5.31 2.31
N GLU A 175 19.53 6.47 2.72
CA GLU A 175 20.59 6.56 3.73
C GLU A 175 20.14 5.96 5.08
N LEU A 176 18.93 6.30 5.52
CA LEU A 176 18.37 5.77 6.77
C LEU A 176 18.14 4.27 6.67
N PHE A 177 17.56 3.81 5.57
CA PHE A 177 17.29 2.39 5.37
C PHE A 177 18.58 1.57 5.33
N ALA A 178 19.60 2.01 4.60
CA ALA A 178 20.91 1.36 4.58
C ALA A 178 21.50 1.18 5.98
N ARG A 179 21.33 2.19 6.85
CA ARG A 179 21.86 2.15 8.21
C ARG A 179 21.04 1.25 9.14
N GLU A 180 19.71 1.25 9.00
CA GLU A 180 18.80 0.64 9.97
C GLU A 180 18.26 -0.75 9.51
N GLN A 181 18.46 -1.14 8.26
CA GLN A 181 17.88 -2.36 7.67
C GLN A 181 18.10 -3.62 8.54
N VAL A 182 19.33 -3.83 8.97
CA VAL A 182 19.69 -5.01 9.80
C VAL A 182 18.97 -4.98 11.16
N THR A 183 18.95 -3.81 11.80
CA THR A 183 18.28 -3.59 13.08
C THR A 183 16.77 -3.79 12.95
N LEU A 184 16.17 -3.28 11.87
CA LEU A 184 14.75 -3.46 11.58
C LEU A 184 14.40 -4.93 11.38
N SER A 185 15.20 -5.64 10.58
CA SER A 185 14.99 -7.07 10.32
C SER A 185 15.10 -7.88 11.61
N ALA A 186 16.11 -7.65 12.41
CA ALA A 186 16.29 -8.35 13.68
C ALA A 186 15.14 -8.10 14.67
N ARG A 187 14.62 -6.87 14.70
CA ARG A 187 13.52 -6.48 15.61
C ARG A 187 12.17 -7.00 15.19
N THR A 188 11.91 -7.05 13.89
CA THR A 188 10.58 -7.39 13.34
C THR A 188 10.44 -8.85 12.93
N GLY A 189 11.55 -9.56 12.71
CA GLY A 189 11.56 -10.89 12.10
C GLY A 189 11.21 -10.88 10.61
N PHE A 190 11.31 -9.71 9.96
CA PHE A 190 11.07 -9.54 8.53
C PHE A 190 12.38 -9.26 7.81
N GLU A 191 12.57 -9.84 6.64
CA GLU A 191 13.65 -9.49 5.72
C GLU A 191 13.15 -8.39 4.79
N PHE A 192 13.67 -7.15 4.94
CA PHE A 192 13.34 -6.04 4.06
C PHE A 192 14.34 -5.95 2.91
N ILE A 193 13.84 -5.90 1.68
CA ILE A 193 14.63 -5.91 0.46
C ILE A 193 14.29 -4.70 -0.37
N LEU A 194 15.25 -3.81 -0.61
CA LEU A 194 15.09 -2.73 -1.58
C LEU A 194 15.10 -3.35 -2.99
N ALA A 195 13.92 -3.57 -3.55
CA ALA A 195 13.74 -4.24 -4.84
C ALA A 195 13.81 -3.29 -6.03
N GLY A 196 13.55 -2.00 -5.82
CA GLY A 196 13.57 -1.03 -6.91
C GLY A 196 13.65 0.41 -6.45
N VAL A 197 14.22 1.24 -7.33
CA VAL A 197 14.18 2.70 -7.27
C VAL A 197 13.65 3.20 -8.61
N VAL A 198 12.66 4.08 -8.58
CA VAL A 198 11.94 4.56 -9.76
C VAL A 198 11.87 6.09 -9.73
N ASP A 199 12.18 6.73 -10.85
CA ASP A 199 11.87 8.14 -11.09
C ASP A 199 10.79 8.29 -12.19
N SER A 200 10.55 9.50 -12.68
CA SER A 200 9.51 9.76 -13.68
C SER A 200 9.76 9.13 -15.05
N ARG A 201 10.95 8.61 -15.32
CA ARG A 201 11.35 8.11 -16.66
C ARG A 201 12.10 6.79 -16.60
N ARG A 202 12.81 6.53 -15.51
CA ARG A 202 13.74 5.41 -15.41
C ARG A 202 13.48 4.61 -14.15
N SER A 203 13.86 3.35 -14.19
CA SER A 203 13.84 2.45 -13.04
C SER A 203 15.12 1.63 -12.95
N LEU A 204 15.50 1.33 -11.73
CA LEU A 204 16.53 0.34 -11.38
C LEU A 204 15.84 -0.73 -10.53
N LEU A 205 15.73 -1.95 -11.05
CA LEU A 205 14.93 -3.03 -10.49
C LEU A 205 15.76 -4.30 -10.33
N ASN A 206 15.68 -4.93 -9.15
CA ASN A 206 16.37 -6.20 -8.90
C ASN A 206 15.62 -7.00 -7.81
N TYR A 207 15.13 -8.19 -8.14
CA TYR A 207 14.46 -9.07 -7.17
C TYR A 207 15.39 -9.61 -6.05
N GLU A 208 16.68 -9.70 -6.30
CA GLU A 208 17.65 -10.11 -5.27
C GLU A 208 17.96 -8.98 -4.27
N GLY A 209 17.57 -7.75 -4.61
CA GLY A 209 17.77 -6.56 -3.81
C GLY A 209 18.88 -5.65 -4.33
N LEU A 210 18.75 -4.39 -3.99
CA LEU A 210 19.71 -3.33 -4.25
C LEU A 210 20.38 -2.93 -2.94
N ASP A 211 21.68 -2.67 -3.00
CA ASP A 211 22.39 -2.03 -1.88
C ASP A 211 21.91 -0.58 -1.73
N ALA A 212 21.15 -0.30 -0.69
CA ALA A 212 20.54 1.02 -0.46
C ALA A 212 21.60 2.14 -0.31
N SER A 213 22.79 1.81 0.20
CA SER A 213 23.88 2.80 0.34
C SER A 213 24.46 3.25 -1.01
N ARG A 214 24.31 2.43 -2.04
CA ARG A 214 24.82 2.66 -3.40
C ARG A 214 23.71 2.83 -4.44
N ALA A 215 22.46 2.71 -4.05
CA ALA A 215 21.32 2.67 -4.96
C ALA A 215 21.23 3.89 -5.89
N LEU A 216 21.57 5.09 -5.40
CA LEU A 216 21.58 6.32 -6.23
C LEU A 216 22.72 6.32 -7.24
N ALA A 217 23.90 5.81 -6.89
CA ALA A 217 25.01 5.68 -7.82
C ALA A 217 24.64 4.68 -8.94
N PHE A 218 24.19 3.50 -8.57
CA PHE A 218 23.73 2.49 -9.53
C PHE A 218 22.55 3.00 -10.38
N PHE A 219 21.64 3.78 -9.81
CA PHE A 219 20.54 4.36 -10.56
C PHE A 219 21.05 5.30 -11.67
N ASN A 220 22.07 6.09 -11.40
CA ASN A 220 22.63 7.00 -12.41
C ASN A 220 23.28 6.24 -13.56
N ASP A 221 23.96 5.15 -13.26
CA ASP A 221 24.78 4.37 -14.22
C ASP A 221 23.96 3.27 -14.94
N GLU A 222 23.03 2.62 -14.27
CA GLU A 222 22.40 1.37 -14.73
C GLU A 222 20.88 1.47 -14.91
N ALA A 223 20.21 2.56 -14.45
CA ALA A 223 18.77 2.69 -14.58
C ALA A 223 18.35 2.79 -16.05
N VAL A 224 17.35 2.00 -16.42
CA VAL A 224 16.80 1.92 -17.78
C VAL A 224 15.51 2.73 -17.89
N GLU A 225 15.24 3.25 -19.09
CA GLU A 225 13.93 3.81 -19.42
C GLU A 225 12.89 2.69 -19.34
N GLN A 226 11.78 2.98 -18.69
CA GLN A 226 10.72 2.00 -18.48
C GLN A 226 9.36 2.67 -18.60
N ASP A 227 8.47 2.03 -19.35
CA ASP A 227 7.08 2.39 -19.37
C ASP A 227 6.32 1.82 -18.16
N GLU A 228 5.16 2.39 -17.91
CA GLU A 228 4.33 2.06 -16.76
C GLU A 228 3.85 0.59 -16.77
N GLU A 229 3.48 0.06 -17.94
CA GLU A 229 2.98 -1.31 -18.08
C GLU A 229 4.07 -2.34 -17.72
N SER A 230 5.28 -2.16 -18.26
CA SER A 230 6.43 -3.02 -17.98
C SER A 230 6.81 -2.99 -16.49
N LEU A 231 6.78 -1.82 -15.87
CA LEU A 231 7.02 -1.67 -14.43
C LEU A 231 5.97 -2.42 -13.61
N PHE A 232 4.69 -2.27 -13.95
CA PHE A 232 3.61 -2.98 -13.29
C PHE A 232 3.71 -4.50 -13.45
N LEU A 233 4.04 -4.98 -14.64
CA LEU A 233 4.27 -6.40 -14.90
C LEU A 233 5.40 -6.95 -14.03
N TRP A 234 6.51 -6.21 -13.92
CA TRP A 234 7.61 -6.58 -13.06
C TRP A 234 7.18 -6.60 -11.59
N MET A 235 6.51 -5.56 -11.10
CA MET A 235 6.01 -5.50 -9.73
C MET A 235 5.06 -6.65 -9.41
N ARG A 236 4.18 -7.04 -10.34
CA ARG A 236 3.24 -8.17 -10.18
C ARG A 236 3.92 -9.54 -10.12
N ALA A 237 5.08 -9.67 -10.73
CA ALA A 237 5.84 -10.92 -10.76
C ALA A 237 6.76 -11.12 -9.54
N HIS A 238 6.73 -10.20 -8.57
CA HIS A 238 7.63 -10.20 -7.40
C HIS A 238 7.63 -11.53 -6.62
N PRO A 239 8.80 -11.98 -6.10
CA PRO A 239 8.93 -13.24 -5.35
C PRO A 239 8.77 -13.06 -3.83
N TYR A 240 8.35 -11.89 -3.35
CA TYR A 240 8.25 -11.56 -1.93
C TYR A 240 6.90 -11.99 -1.35
N ASP A 241 6.82 -12.09 -0.02
CA ASP A 241 5.56 -12.35 0.67
C ASP A 241 4.62 -11.15 0.57
N ASP A 242 5.18 -9.92 0.64
CA ASP A 242 4.48 -8.66 0.37
C ASP A 242 5.38 -7.71 -0.43
N LEU A 243 4.76 -6.85 -1.23
CA LEU A 243 5.41 -5.73 -1.90
C LEU A 243 4.84 -4.42 -1.35
N VAL A 244 5.75 -3.50 -1.03
CA VAL A 244 5.43 -2.17 -0.51
C VAL A 244 5.94 -1.11 -1.48
N VAL A 245 5.04 -0.28 -1.95
CA VAL A 245 5.33 0.93 -2.71
C VAL A 245 5.61 2.07 -1.73
N LEU A 246 6.76 2.71 -1.87
CA LEU A 246 7.14 3.90 -1.12
C LEU A 246 7.02 5.12 -2.04
N ASP A 247 5.93 5.89 -1.91
CA ASP A 247 5.73 7.10 -2.70
C ASP A 247 6.19 8.33 -1.94
N VAL A 248 7.37 8.82 -2.31
CA VAL A 248 7.93 10.07 -1.80
C VAL A 248 8.01 11.15 -2.88
N THR A 249 7.10 11.07 -3.85
CA THR A 249 6.98 12.01 -4.97
C THR A 249 5.94 13.09 -4.68
N ALA A 250 5.83 14.05 -5.59
CA ALA A 250 4.71 14.99 -5.70
C ALA A 250 3.87 14.71 -6.96
N SER A 251 3.93 13.48 -7.50
CA SER A 251 3.27 13.09 -8.75
C SER A 251 1.79 12.79 -8.51
N GLU A 252 0.93 13.46 -9.28
CA GLU A 252 -0.50 13.16 -9.32
C GLU A 252 -0.76 11.84 -10.07
N GLN A 253 -0.05 11.61 -11.16
CA GLN A 253 -0.15 10.38 -11.93
C GLN A 253 0.14 9.14 -11.08
N LEU A 254 1.16 9.20 -10.21
CA LEU A 254 1.43 8.08 -9.31
C LEU A 254 0.35 7.90 -8.23
N ALA A 255 -0.16 9.01 -7.69
CA ALA A 255 -1.26 8.97 -6.74
C ALA A 255 -2.56 8.38 -7.34
N ASP A 256 -2.76 8.53 -8.66
CA ASP A 256 -3.88 7.94 -9.40
C ASP A 256 -3.78 6.42 -9.51
N GLN A 257 -2.57 5.86 -9.44
CA GLN A 257 -2.34 4.41 -9.50
C GLN A 257 -2.59 3.68 -8.18
N TYR A 258 -2.93 4.37 -7.09
CA TYR A 258 -3.12 3.70 -5.79
C TYR A 258 -4.26 2.67 -5.81
N LEU A 259 -5.29 2.85 -6.62
CA LEU A 259 -6.34 1.85 -6.84
C LEU A 259 -5.78 0.57 -7.47
N ASP A 260 -4.89 0.74 -8.45
CA ASP A 260 -4.24 -0.39 -9.12
C ASP A 260 -3.26 -1.09 -8.17
N PHE A 261 -2.50 -0.37 -7.37
CA PHE A 261 -1.64 -0.96 -6.35
C PHE A 261 -2.44 -1.81 -5.36
N ALA A 262 -3.56 -1.29 -4.84
CA ALA A 262 -4.43 -2.04 -3.96
C ALA A 262 -4.99 -3.31 -4.63
N SER A 263 -5.49 -3.20 -5.87
CA SER A 263 -6.08 -4.31 -6.62
C SER A 263 -5.09 -5.45 -6.91
N HIS A 264 -3.80 -5.11 -7.03
CA HIS A 264 -2.72 -6.06 -7.25
C HIS A 264 -2.08 -6.58 -5.95
N GLY A 265 -2.60 -6.16 -4.80
CA GLY A 265 -2.17 -6.66 -3.51
C GLY A 265 -0.89 -6.00 -2.97
N PHE A 266 -0.54 -4.81 -3.43
CA PHE A 266 0.58 -4.05 -2.90
C PHE A 266 0.15 -3.17 -1.72
N HIS A 267 1.05 -2.95 -0.78
CA HIS A 267 0.91 -1.92 0.24
C HIS A 267 1.50 -0.61 -0.27
N VAL A 268 0.99 0.52 0.23
CA VAL A 268 1.53 1.83 -0.10
C VAL A 268 1.90 2.58 1.18
N ILE A 269 3.10 3.15 1.21
CA ILE A 269 3.52 4.12 2.22
C ILE A 269 3.82 5.42 1.49
N SER A 270 3.12 6.49 1.81
CA SER A 270 3.26 7.73 1.06
C SER A 270 3.58 8.95 1.91
N ALA A 271 4.50 9.77 1.41
CA ALA A 271 4.66 11.17 1.78
C ALA A 271 3.91 12.10 0.80
N ASN A 272 3.48 11.56 -0.33
CA ASN A 272 2.66 12.25 -1.31
C ASN A 272 1.27 12.58 -0.74
N LYS A 273 0.90 13.86 -0.78
CA LYS A 273 -0.34 14.36 -0.20
C LYS A 273 -1.53 14.30 -1.16
N LEU A 274 -1.27 14.09 -2.47
CA LEU A 274 -2.27 14.28 -3.51
C LEU A 274 -3.42 13.28 -3.42
N ALA A 275 -3.12 12.01 -3.15
CA ALA A 275 -4.16 11.00 -2.92
C ALA A 275 -5.01 11.32 -1.68
N GLY A 276 -4.37 11.67 -0.56
CA GLY A 276 -5.05 11.99 0.70
C GLY A 276 -5.87 13.28 0.65
N ALA A 277 -5.50 14.22 -0.25
CA ALA A 277 -6.18 15.49 -0.47
C ALA A 277 -6.94 15.54 -1.81
N SER A 278 -7.21 14.41 -2.45
CA SER A 278 -8.02 14.32 -3.69
C SER A 278 -9.51 14.63 -3.42
N SER A 279 -10.39 14.49 -4.42
CA SER A 279 -11.85 14.56 -4.18
C SER A 279 -12.27 13.51 -3.14
N THR A 280 -13.35 13.78 -2.42
CA THR A 280 -13.87 12.86 -1.38
C THR A 280 -14.18 11.48 -1.96
N ASP A 281 -14.75 11.43 -3.16
CA ASP A 281 -15.08 10.17 -3.82
C ASP A 281 -13.82 9.36 -4.16
N LYS A 282 -12.78 10.00 -4.71
CA LYS A 282 -11.52 9.33 -5.02
C LYS A 282 -10.81 8.84 -3.75
N TYR A 283 -10.75 9.67 -2.71
CA TYR A 283 -10.18 9.29 -1.42
C TYR A 283 -10.87 8.04 -0.84
N ARG A 284 -12.22 8.02 -0.85
CA ARG A 284 -12.98 6.86 -0.37
C ARG A 284 -12.73 5.62 -1.23
N GLN A 285 -12.74 5.75 -2.55
CA GLN A 285 -12.44 4.62 -3.45
C GLN A 285 -11.08 4.01 -3.16
N ILE A 286 -10.05 4.83 -2.95
CA ILE A 286 -8.71 4.35 -2.58
C ILE A 286 -8.76 3.62 -1.23
N HIS A 287 -9.37 4.22 -0.22
CA HIS A 287 -9.46 3.64 1.12
C HIS A 287 -10.19 2.29 1.11
N ASP A 288 -11.36 2.25 0.46
CA ASP A 288 -12.16 1.03 0.29
C ASP A 288 -11.41 -0.07 -0.47
N ALA A 289 -10.61 0.30 -1.48
CA ALA A 289 -9.83 -0.67 -2.24
C ALA A 289 -8.76 -1.35 -1.37
N PHE A 290 -8.04 -0.57 -0.55
CA PHE A 290 -7.05 -1.10 0.39
C PHE A 290 -7.72 -1.97 1.47
N GLU A 291 -8.85 -1.55 2.03
CA GLU A 291 -9.61 -2.32 3.01
C GLU A 291 -10.10 -3.65 2.44
N LYS A 292 -10.75 -3.64 1.27
CA LYS A 292 -11.26 -4.84 0.60
C LYS A 292 -10.17 -5.86 0.26
N THR A 293 -8.98 -5.39 -0.07
CA THR A 293 -7.85 -6.27 -0.39
C THR A 293 -7.04 -6.70 0.83
N GLY A 294 -7.33 -6.17 2.02
CA GLY A 294 -6.55 -6.39 3.24
C GLY A 294 -5.14 -5.82 3.14
N ARG A 295 -4.95 -4.78 2.32
CA ARG A 295 -3.69 -4.06 2.16
C ARG A 295 -3.72 -2.75 2.92
N HIS A 296 -2.55 -2.14 3.12
CA HIS A 296 -2.44 -0.92 3.89
C HIS A 296 -1.98 0.24 3.01
N TRP A 297 -2.65 1.36 3.16
CA TRP A 297 -2.16 2.65 2.72
C TRP A 297 -1.81 3.49 3.95
N LEU A 298 -0.51 3.72 4.15
CA LEU A 298 0.04 4.44 5.29
C LEU A 298 0.60 5.79 4.83
N TYR A 299 0.10 6.88 5.38
CA TYR A 299 0.44 8.24 4.95
C TYR A 299 0.73 9.21 6.08
N ASN A 300 1.29 8.72 7.18
CA ASN A 300 1.64 9.56 8.33
C ASN A 300 2.58 10.71 8.00
N ALA A 301 3.55 10.48 7.10
CA ALA A 301 4.53 11.48 6.71
C ALA A 301 3.95 12.64 5.88
N THR A 302 2.67 12.59 5.51
CA THR A 302 2.01 13.66 4.76
C THR A 302 1.76 14.92 5.60
N VAL A 303 1.56 14.76 6.92
CA VAL A 303 1.33 15.88 7.86
C VAL A 303 2.19 15.70 9.09
N GLY A 304 2.88 16.78 9.50
CA GLY A 304 3.69 16.79 10.71
C GLY A 304 5.06 16.15 10.58
N ALA A 305 5.50 15.83 9.36
CA ALA A 305 6.78 15.16 9.08
C ALA A 305 6.93 13.85 9.91
N GLY A 306 7.86 13.82 10.87
CA GLY A 306 8.07 12.66 11.74
C GLY A 306 7.18 12.62 12.98
N LEU A 307 6.32 13.60 13.21
CA LEU A 307 5.39 13.61 14.33
C LEU A 307 4.19 12.69 14.06
N PRO A 308 3.70 11.93 15.05
CA PRO A 308 2.62 10.97 14.85
C PRO A 308 1.22 11.65 14.84
N VAL A 309 1.06 12.74 14.09
CA VAL A 309 -0.17 13.55 14.11
C VAL A 309 -1.37 12.76 13.59
N ASN A 310 -1.22 12.14 12.39
CA ASN A 310 -2.30 11.35 11.80
C ASN A 310 -2.67 10.15 12.69
N HIS A 311 -1.68 9.45 13.24
CA HIS A 311 -1.93 8.34 14.17
C HIS A 311 -2.69 8.79 15.41
N THR A 312 -2.29 9.90 16.03
CA THR A 312 -2.95 10.40 17.23
C THR A 312 -4.41 10.77 16.95
N VAL A 313 -4.69 11.40 15.80
CA VAL A 313 -6.06 11.71 15.40
C VAL A 313 -6.87 10.43 15.20
N ARG A 314 -6.31 9.45 14.49
CA ARG A 314 -6.95 8.15 14.23
C ARG A 314 -7.24 7.40 15.54
N ASP A 315 -6.25 7.28 16.41
CA ASP A 315 -6.40 6.58 17.69
C ASP A 315 -7.52 7.17 18.56
N LEU A 316 -7.69 8.52 18.55
CA LEU A 316 -8.77 9.19 19.26
C LEU A 316 -10.14 8.83 18.66
N ILE A 317 -10.25 8.83 17.31
CA ILE A 317 -11.50 8.48 16.62
C ILE A 317 -11.86 7.01 16.83
N GLU A 318 -10.88 6.11 16.70
CA GLU A 318 -11.08 4.66 16.93
C GLU A 318 -11.43 4.34 18.38
N SER A 319 -10.99 5.17 19.32
CA SER A 319 -11.36 5.07 20.74
C SER A 319 -12.78 5.62 21.04
N GLY A 320 -13.51 6.09 20.03
CA GLY A 320 -14.87 6.62 20.18
C GLY A 320 -14.93 8.11 20.54
N ASP A 321 -13.78 8.82 20.55
CA ASP A 321 -13.75 10.25 20.76
C ASP A 321 -14.11 11.02 19.48
N SER A 322 -14.24 12.34 19.56
CA SER A 322 -14.50 13.19 18.40
C SER A 322 -13.67 14.46 18.44
N ILE A 323 -13.00 14.76 17.37
CA ILE A 323 -12.19 15.96 17.23
C ILE A 323 -13.11 17.18 17.00
N LEU A 324 -13.00 18.18 17.86
CA LEU A 324 -13.78 19.42 17.78
C LEU A 324 -13.06 20.52 17.01
N ALA A 325 -11.74 20.56 17.11
CA ALA A 325 -10.90 21.53 16.44
C ALA A 325 -9.48 21.01 16.27
N LEU A 326 -8.87 21.35 15.15
CA LEU A 326 -7.46 21.14 14.86
C LEU A 326 -6.82 22.51 14.61
N SER A 327 -5.73 22.81 15.25
CA SER A 327 -4.98 24.04 15.03
C SER A 327 -3.48 23.79 15.16
N GLY A 328 -2.68 24.47 14.36
CA GLY A 328 -1.24 24.31 14.39
C GLY A 328 -0.55 25.06 13.26
N ILE A 329 0.77 24.95 13.24
CA ILE A 329 1.63 25.43 12.17
C ILE A 329 1.85 24.28 11.20
N PHE A 330 1.32 24.41 9.98
CA PHE A 330 1.35 23.35 8.96
C PHE A 330 2.42 23.58 7.87
N SER A 331 3.10 24.75 7.87
CA SER A 331 4.15 25.09 6.93
C SER A 331 5.39 25.60 7.69
N GLY A 332 6.53 24.93 7.48
CA GLY A 332 7.81 25.37 7.99
C GLY A 332 8.26 26.68 7.37
N THR A 333 8.09 26.83 6.06
CA THR A 333 8.42 28.04 5.29
C THR A 333 7.67 29.26 5.82
N LEU A 334 6.32 29.16 5.90
CA LEU A 334 5.51 30.26 6.41
C LEU A 334 5.83 30.58 7.88
N SER A 335 6.11 29.55 8.68
CA SER A 335 6.53 29.75 10.07
C SER A 335 7.82 30.56 10.14
N TRP A 336 8.82 30.20 9.34
CA TRP A 336 10.08 30.92 9.29
C TRP A 336 9.90 32.37 8.83
N LEU A 337 9.16 32.60 7.74
CA LEU A 337 8.88 33.93 7.22
C LEU A 337 8.20 34.83 8.27
N PHE A 338 7.16 34.32 8.92
CA PHE A 338 6.44 35.11 9.92
C PHE A 338 7.21 35.32 11.23
N LEU A 339 8.16 34.45 11.57
CA LEU A 339 9.04 34.67 12.72
C LEU A 339 10.10 35.72 12.44
N GLN A 340 10.56 35.85 11.19
CA GLN A 340 11.56 36.84 10.79
C GLN A 340 10.95 38.22 10.47
N PHE A 341 9.67 38.25 10.07
CA PHE A 341 9.04 39.49 9.63
C PHE A 341 8.63 40.39 10.79
N ASP A 342 9.35 41.49 10.95
CA ASP A 342 9.12 42.56 11.95
C ASP A 342 8.80 43.91 11.32
N GLY A 343 8.70 43.98 9.98
CA GLY A 343 8.43 45.20 9.23
C GLY A 343 9.65 46.06 8.93
N THR A 344 10.86 45.66 9.35
CA THR A 344 12.11 46.38 9.10
C THR A 344 12.65 46.23 7.68
N VAL A 345 12.30 45.09 7.05
CA VAL A 345 12.63 44.78 5.66
C VAL A 345 11.35 44.37 4.90
N PRO A 346 11.31 44.56 3.57
CA PRO A 346 10.20 44.07 2.74
C PRO A 346 9.98 42.59 2.95
N PHE A 347 8.71 42.17 2.94
CA PHE A 347 8.36 40.73 3.11
C PHE A 347 8.92 39.89 1.95
N THR A 348 8.93 40.46 0.74
CA THR A 348 9.49 39.81 -0.45
C THR A 348 11.00 39.55 -0.32
N ASP A 349 11.74 40.39 0.37
CA ASP A 349 13.18 40.16 0.61
C ASP A 349 13.39 38.93 1.53
N LEU A 350 12.52 38.76 2.51
CA LEU A 350 12.52 37.53 3.35
C LEU A 350 12.13 36.31 2.56
N VAL A 351 11.19 36.42 1.62
CA VAL A 351 10.82 35.33 0.71
C VAL A 351 11.99 34.94 -0.17
N ASP A 352 12.70 35.93 -0.75
CA ASP A 352 13.91 35.69 -1.55
C ASP A 352 14.99 35.01 -0.72
N GLN A 353 15.25 35.52 0.50
CA GLN A 353 16.21 34.92 1.43
C GLN A 353 15.86 33.47 1.76
N ALA A 354 14.58 33.17 2.03
CA ALA A 354 14.11 31.80 2.28
C ALA A 354 14.30 30.90 1.05
N TRP A 355 14.05 31.43 -0.14
CA TRP A 355 14.24 30.73 -1.41
C TRP A 355 15.71 30.39 -1.66
N GLN A 356 16.59 31.34 -1.51
CA GLN A 356 18.05 31.15 -1.65
C GLN A 356 18.64 30.17 -0.63
N GLN A 357 18.04 30.08 0.57
CA GLN A 357 18.41 29.11 1.61
C GLN A 357 17.80 27.73 1.41
N GLY A 358 16.95 27.54 0.39
CA GLY A 358 16.25 26.27 0.14
C GLY A 358 15.19 25.92 1.19
N LEU A 359 14.65 26.94 1.86
CA LEU A 359 13.56 26.79 2.84
C LEU A 359 12.16 26.79 2.20
N THR A 360 12.10 27.14 0.91
CA THR A 360 10.85 27.11 0.12
C THR A 360 10.88 25.96 -0.87
N GLU A 361 9.72 25.67 -1.47
CA GLU A 361 9.65 24.90 -2.71
C GLU A 361 10.44 25.63 -3.83
N PRO A 362 10.78 24.94 -4.95
CA PRO A 362 11.50 25.58 -6.06
C PRO A 362 10.84 26.87 -6.57
N ASP A 363 9.53 26.94 -6.50
CA ASP A 363 8.76 28.16 -6.69
C ASP A 363 8.14 28.58 -5.35
N PRO A 364 8.59 29.68 -4.73
CA PRO A 364 8.10 30.12 -3.42
C PRO A 364 6.61 30.46 -3.40
N ARG A 365 6.00 30.72 -4.57
CA ARG A 365 4.56 30.97 -4.69
C ARG A 365 3.74 29.73 -4.28
N VAL A 366 4.30 28.54 -4.42
CA VAL A 366 3.64 27.29 -3.97
C VAL A 366 3.40 27.32 -2.47
N ASP A 367 4.41 27.75 -1.68
CA ASP A 367 4.27 27.92 -0.23
C ASP A 367 3.30 29.05 0.13
N LEU A 368 3.47 30.21 -0.53
CA LEU A 368 2.67 31.40 -0.28
C LEU A 368 1.19 31.22 -0.67
N SER A 369 0.89 30.34 -1.63
CA SER A 369 -0.49 30.04 -2.06
C SER A 369 -1.34 29.36 -0.97
N GLY A 370 -0.69 28.78 0.05
CA GLY A 370 -1.38 28.01 1.09
C GLY A 370 -1.95 26.66 0.65
N LYS A 371 -1.73 26.22 -0.60
CA LYS A 371 -2.26 24.96 -1.15
C LYS A 371 -1.73 23.74 -0.40
N ASP A 372 -0.47 23.75 0.01
CA ASP A 372 0.12 22.65 0.81
C ASP A 372 -0.52 22.58 2.21
N VAL A 373 -0.75 23.74 2.82
CA VAL A 373 -1.45 23.83 4.11
C VAL A 373 -2.88 23.30 3.99
N MET A 374 -3.59 23.68 2.92
CA MET A 374 -4.93 23.19 2.64
C MET A 374 -4.98 21.67 2.50
N ARG A 375 -4.04 21.09 1.73
CA ARG A 375 -3.95 19.63 1.56
C ARG A 375 -3.74 18.91 2.91
N LYS A 376 -2.83 19.41 3.72
CA LYS A 376 -2.58 18.86 5.08
C LYS A 376 -3.83 18.95 5.96
N LEU A 377 -4.54 20.06 5.87
CA LEU A 377 -5.80 20.22 6.62
C LEU A 377 -6.88 19.23 6.16
N VAL A 378 -7.05 19.07 4.85
CA VAL A 378 -8.01 18.09 4.29
C VAL A 378 -7.69 16.67 4.79
N ILE A 379 -6.41 16.28 4.76
CA ILE A 379 -5.97 14.98 5.25
C ILE A 379 -6.33 14.80 6.73
N LEU A 380 -5.99 15.76 7.59
CA LEU A 380 -6.29 15.66 9.02
C LEU A 380 -7.79 15.71 9.32
N ALA A 381 -8.57 16.49 8.57
CA ALA A 381 -10.01 16.51 8.73
C ALA A 381 -10.65 15.16 8.38
N ARG A 382 -10.14 14.49 7.35
CA ARG A 382 -10.57 13.14 6.96
C ARG A 382 -10.20 12.09 8.00
N GLU A 383 -8.98 12.14 8.53
CA GLU A 383 -8.58 11.30 9.66
C GLU A 383 -9.49 11.53 10.89
N ALA A 384 -9.95 12.75 11.09
CA ALA A 384 -10.91 13.11 12.14
C ALA A 384 -12.37 12.73 11.81
N GLY A 385 -12.61 11.97 10.72
CA GLY A 385 -13.94 11.49 10.32
C GLY A 385 -14.83 12.52 9.63
N TYR A 386 -14.26 13.61 9.11
CA TYR A 386 -15.00 14.62 8.36
C TYR A 386 -14.85 14.44 6.86
N ASP A 387 -15.96 14.28 6.17
CA ASP A 387 -16.00 14.34 4.71
C ASP A 387 -15.88 15.80 4.25
N ILE A 388 -14.74 16.14 3.71
CA ILE A 388 -14.45 17.49 3.25
C ILE A 388 -13.89 17.48 1.83
N GLU A 389 -14.50 18.28 0.96
CA GLU A 389 -13.94 18.57 -0.36
C GLU A 389 -12.81 19.61 -0.25
N PRO A 390 -11.69 19.44 -0.98
CA PRO A 390 -10.61 20.42 -0.99
C PRO A 390 -11.10 21.83 -1.36
N GLY A 391 -12.02 21.94 -2.32
CA GLY A 391 -12.62 23.20 -2.74
C GLY A 391 -13.55 23.87 -1.70
N ALA A 392 -13.94 23.14 -0.65
CA ALA A 392 -14.72 23.70 0.47
C ALA A 392 -13.86 24.39 1.54
N VAL A 393 -12.52 24.19 1.48
CA VAL A 393 -11.58 24.84 2.38
C VAL A 393 -11.31 26.26 1.89
N ARG A 394 -11.61 27.24 2.72
CA ARG A 394 -11.25 28.63 2.41
C ARG A 394 -9.75 28.81 2.63
N VAL A 395 -9.02 29.09 1.58
CA VAL A 395 -7.59 29.42 1.60
C VAL A 395 -7.44 30.92 1.31
N GLU A 396 -6.65 31.58 2.14
CA GLU A 396 -6.23 32.94 1.89
C GLU A 396 -4.79 32.90 1.34
N SER A 397 -4.66 33.10 0.03
CA SER A 397 -3.35 33.15 -0.63
C SER A 397 -2.61 34.41 -0.23
N LEU A 398 -1.30 34.29 -0.04
CA LEU A 398 -0.38 35.43 0.10
C LEU A 398 0.21 35.85 -1.25
N VAL A 399 -0.06 35.14 -2.33
CA VAL A 399 0.35 35.52 -3.67
C VAL A 399 -0.58 36.63 -4.16
N PRO A 400 -0.09 37.82 -4.54
CA PRO A 400 -0.91 38.91 -5.08
C PRO A 400 -1.62 38.49 -6.35
N ALA A 401 -2.80 39.09 -6.58
CA ALA A 401 -3.55 38.86 -7.81
C ALA A 401 -2.70 39.27 -9.04
N GLY A 402 -2.61 38.37 -10.02
CA GLY A 402 -1.81 38.57 -11.22
C GLY A 402 -0.34 38.11 -11.12
N CYS A 403 0.10 37.66 -9.93
CA CYS A 403 1.43 37.07 -9.73
C CYS A 403 1.40 35.55 -9.60
N GLU A 404 0.24 34.91 -9.74
CA GLU A 404 0.08 33.46 -9.67
C GLU A 404 0.75 32.75 -10.85
N GLU A 405 0.85 33.42 -12.00
CA GLU A 405 1.42 32.89 -13.24
C GLU A 405 2.63 33.75 -13.67
N GLY A 406 3.40 33.27 -14.63
CA GLY A 406 4.60 33.94 -15.12
C GLY A 406 5.90 33.49 -14.43
N SER A 407 7.00 34.22 -14.66
CA SER A 407 8.31 33.90 -14.07
C SER A 407 8.36 34.23 -12.57
N ILE A 408 9.29 33.62 -11.86
CA ILE A 408 9.55 33.94 -10.46
C ILE A 408 10.07 35.38 -10.33
N ASP A 409 10.86 35.85 -11.31
CA ASP A 409 11.35 37.22 -11.36
C ASP A 409 10.19 38.23 -11.41
N HIS A 410 9.16 37.92 -12.22
CA HIS A 410 7.96 38.74 -12.31
C HIS A 410 7.23 38.87 -10.95
N PHE A 411 7.20 37.79 -10.17
CA PHE A 411 6.64 37.84 -8.82
C PHE A 411 7.42 38.81 -7.90
N PHE A 412 8.74 38.75 -7.93
CA PHE A 412 9.54 39.62 -7.11
C PHE A 412 9.54 41.09 -7.56
N GLU A 413 9.48 41.35 -8.88
CA GLU A 413 9.37 42.71 -9.45
C GLU A 413 8.04 43.39 -9.10
N ASN A 414 6.96 42.61 -8.88
CA ASN A 414 5.62 43.11 -8.56
C ASN A 414 5.20 42.81 -7.11
N GLY A 415 6.18 42.70 -6.21
CA GLY A 415 5.94 42.30 -4.81
C GLY A 415 5.47 43.44 -3.89
N ASP A 416 5.34 44.69 -4.37
CA ASP A 416 4.99 45.85 -3.55
C ASP A 416 3.61 45.67 -2.89
N GLU A 417 2.62 45.14 -3.60
CA GLU A 417 1.30 44.85 -3.04
C GLU A 417 1.37 43.85 -1.88
N LEU A 418 2.18 42.80 -2.00
CA LEU A 418 2.39 41.84 -0.92
C LEU A 418 3.07 42.50 0.28
N ASN A 419 4.08 43.34 0.05
CA ASN A 419 4.79 44.06 1.10
C ASN A 419 3.83 44.95 1.88
N GLU A 420 3.00 45.72 1.18
CA GLU A 420 2.00 46.58 1.79
C GLU A 420 0.96 45.82 2.59
N GLN A 421 0.43 44.73 2.03
CA GLN A 421 -0.54 43.86 2.73
C GLN A 421 0.08 43.26 4.01
N MET A 422 1.33 42.85 3.96
CA MET A 422 2.00 42.27 5.11
C MET A 422 2.32 43.28 6.21
N LEU A 423 2.69 44.52 5.85
CA LEU A 423 2.85 45.62 6.80
C LEU A 423 1.51 45.96 7.50
N GLN A 424 0.42 46.11 6.75
CA GLN A 424 -0.91 46.35 7.33
C GLN A 424 -1.32 45.25 8.30
N ARG A 425 -1.03 44.01 7.98
CA ARG A 425 -1.31 42.85 8.87
C ARG A 425 -0.47 42.91 10.14
N LEU A 426 0.80 43.27 10.02
CA LEU A 426 1.70 43.41 11.17
C LEU A 426 1.24 44.54 12.11
N GLU A 427 0.87 45.69 11.56
CA GLU A 427 0.35 46.83 12.31
C GLU A 427 -0.94 46.44 13.07
N ALA A 428 -1.91 45.84 12.38
CA ALA A 428 -3.13 45.36 12.99
C ALA A 428 -2.89 44.33 14.11
N ALA A 429 -1.88 43.45 13.93
CA ALA A 429 -1.51 42.48 14.96
C ALA A 429 -0.88 43.17 16.19
N ASN A 430 -0.01 44.17 15.97
CA ASN A 430 0.62 44.93 17.04
C ASN A 430 -0.40 45.75 17.85
N GLU A 431 -1.38 46.35 17.20
CA GLU A 431 -2.49 47.06 17.87
C GLU A 431 -3.29 46.14 18.80
N MET A 432 -3.49 44.87 18.39
CA MET A 432 -4.16 43.86 19.19
C MET A 432 -3.26 43.21 20.27
N GLY A 433 -2.00 43.61 20.36
CA GLY A 433 -1.01 43.00 21.25
C GLY A 433 -0.65 41.56 20.86
N TRP A 434 -0.74 41.21 19.57
CA TRP A 434 -0.44 39.91 19.01
C TRP A 434 0.90 39.94 18.28
N CYS A 435 1.62 38.81 18.25
CA CYS A 435 2.73 38.65 17.33
C CYS A 435 2.35 37.71 16.18
N CYS A 436 3.08 37.84 15.10
CA CYS A 436 2.90 37.14 13.86
C CYS A 436 3.06 35.62 14.02
N ALA A 437 2.16 34.85 13.49
CA ALA A 437 2.28 33.46 13.01
C ALA A 437 1.39 32.41 13.67
N MET A 438 0.15 32.32 13.25
CA MET A 438 -0.61 31.07 13.44
C MET A 438 -1.71 30.91 12.40
N TRP A 439 -1.70 29.79 11.68
CA TRP A 439 -2.83 29.33 10.91
C TRP A 439 -3.79 28.62 11.87
N ARG A 440 -5.00 29.11 12.01
CA ARG A 440 -6.04 28.46 12.80
C ARG A 440 -7.12 27.92 11.88
N VAL A 441 -7.41 26.65 12.01
CA VAL A 441 -8.70 26.10 11.62
C VAL A 441 -9.69 26.54 12.70
N SER A 442 -10.46 27.59 12.43
CA SER A 442 -11.57 27.93 13.32
C SER A 442 -12.64 26.87 13.20
N ARG A 443 -13.23 26.54 14.36
CA ARG A 443 -14.31 25.57 14.54
C ARG A 443 -15.15 25.44 13.28
N PRO A 444 -15.45 24.20 12.82
CA PRO A 444 -16.64 24.04 12.04
C PRO A 444 -17.78 24.56 12.91
N THR A 445 -18.32 25.73 12.60
CA THR A 445 -19.55 26.20 13.22
C THR A 445 -20.60 25.21 12.75
N VAL A 446 -20.81 24.16 13.55
CA VAL A 446 -21.87 23.18 13.36
C VAL A 446 -23.16 23.89 13.75
N LYS A 447 -23.66 24.78 12.90
CA LYS A 447 -25.09 24.94 12.79
C LYS A 447 -25.55 23.70 12.05
N ARG A 448 -26.28 22.84 12.75
CA ARG A 448 -27.04 21.74 12.15
C ARG A 448 -28.01 22.35 11.12
N VAL A 449 -27.51 22.48 9.91
CA VAL A 449 -28.33 22.65 8.71
C VAL A 449 -27.91 21.47 7.84
N TRP A 450 -28.85 20.62 7.55
CA TRP A 450 -28.72 19.47 6.69
C TRP A 450 -27.96 19.85 5.41
N GLY A 451 -26.75 19.29 5.24
CA GLY A 451 -26.16 19.14 3.93
C GLY A 451 -24.81 19.79 3.61
N LEU A 452 -24.25 20.75 4.36
CA LEU A 452 -22.95 21.36 3.98
C LEU A 452 -22.17 21.86 5.21
N ARG A 453 -21.08 21.18 5.53
CA ARG A 453 -20.09 21.63 6.52
C ARG A 453 -19.01 22.45 5.80
N ARG A 454 -18.87 23.72 6.13
CA ARG A 454 -17.76 24.56 5.64
C ARG A 454 -16.67 24.61 6.70
N CYS A 455 -15.45 24.18 6.33
CA CYS A 455 -14.25 24.48 7.11
C CYS A 455 -13.71 25.85 6.70
N VAL A 456 -13.36 26.66 7.68
CA VAL A 456 -12.76 27.98 7.45
C VAL A 456 -11.33 27.95 8.00
N LEU A 457 -10.37 28.16 7.13
CA LEU A 457 -8.97 28.37 7.47
C LEU A 457 -8.80 29.89 7.71
N ASN A 458 -8.58 30.29 8.96
CA ASN A 458 -8.30 31.70 9.28
C ASN A 458 -6.85 31.83 9.77
N ILE A 459 -6.14 32.80 9.26
CA ILE A 459 -4.86 33.25 9.83
C ILE A 459 -5.18 34.03 11.09
N LEU A 460 -4.75 33.55 12.23
CA LEU A 460 -4.86 34.27 13.50
C LEU A 460 -3.47 34.65 14.00
N TRP A 461 -3.30 35.92 14.26
CA TRP A 461 -2.15 36.52 14.90
C TRP A 461 -2.32 36.41 16.43
N ARG A 462 -1.49 35.66 17.12
CA ARG A 462 -1.47 35.61 18.59
C ARG A 462 -0.06 35.68 19.14
N ARG A 463 0.08 36.35 20.25
CA ARG A 463 1.32 36.45 21.03
C ARG A 463 1.67 35.06 21.59
N CYS A 464 2.55 34.32 20.94
CA CYS A 464 3.14 33.14 21.53
C CYS A 464 4.45 32.74 20.84
N CYS A 465 5.53 32.84 21.59
CA CYS A 465 6.88 32.46 21.17
C CYS A 465 7.12 30.94 21.21
N ARG A 466 6.11 30.11 21.18
CA ARG A 466 6.25 28.64 21.13
C ARG A 466 5.22 28.05 20.20
N ALA A 467 5.70 27.23 19.26
CA ALA A 467 4.83 26.43 18.41
C ALA A 467 3.98 25.49 19.28
N ILE A 468 2.65 25.64 19.25
CA ILE A 468 1.72 24.75 19.94
C ILE A 468 0.81 24.15 18.90
N THR A 469 0.92 22.85 18.70
CA THR A 469 -0.12 22.06 18.07
C THR A 469 -1.06 21.60 19.17
N SER A 470 -2.34 21.98 19.12
CA SER A 470 -3.32 21.55 20.11
C SER A 470 -4.43 20.73 19.47
N LEU A 471 -4.71 19.58 20.05
CA LEU A 471 -5.86 18.75 19.78
C LEU A 471 -6.89 18.96 20.91
N GLN A 472 -8.14 19.26 20.56
CA GLN A 472 -9.25 19.30 21.50
C GLN A 472 -10.20 18.15 21.20
N SER A 473 -10.43 17.30 22.20
CA SER A 473 -11.36 16.18 22.14
C SER A 473 -12.60 16.41 23.04
N LYS A 474 -13.68 15.70 22.75
CA LYS A 474 -14.94 15.77 23.51
C LYS A 474 -14.85 15.10 24.88
N ALA A 475 -14.08 14.01 24.99
CA ALA A 475 -14.09 13.15 26.16
C ALA A 475 -13.43 13.80 27.38
N ALA A 476 -12.50 14.70 27.20
CA ALA A 476 -11.65 15.17 28.30
C ALA A 476 -12.01 16.54 28.86
N GLY A 477 -12.80 17.40 28.17
CA GLY A 477 -12.93 18.81 28.58
C GLY A 477 -11.58 19.52 28.73
N THR A 478 -10.48 18.82 28.45
CA THR A 478 -9.09 19.20 28.65
C THR A 478 -8.41 19.39 27.31
N ALA A 479 -7.76 20.52 27.15
CA ALA A 479 -6.81 20.70 26.06
C ALA A 479 -5.58 19.86 26.34
N ILE A 480 -5.29 18.86 25.51
CA ILE A 480 -3.98 18.20 25.54
C ILE A 480 -3.00 19.18 24.91
N THR A 481 -2.36 19.99 25.75
CA THR A 481 -1.24 20.82 25.36
C THR A 481 0.04 20.00 25.52
N HIS A 482 0.45 19.33 24.46
CA HIS A 482 1.80 18.80 24.41
C HIS A 482 2.35 19.02 23.01
N TRP A 483 3.47 19.66 23.02
CA TRP A 483 4.62 19.79 22.10
C TRP A 483 5.01 21.20 21.81
#